data_1d7dc13b0526e8a8e142ab09b3a87a2c
#
_entry.id   1d7dc13b0526e8a8e142ab09b3a87a2c
#
_cell.length_a   1.000
_cell.length_b   1.000
_cell.length_c   1.000
_cell.angle_alpha   90.00
_cell.angle_beta   90.00
_cell.angle_gamma   90.00
#
_symmetry.space_group_name_H-M   'P 1'
#
loop_
_entity.id
_entity.type
_entity.pdbx_description
1 polymer ?
#
loop_
_entity_poly.entity_id
_entity_poly.type
_entity_poly.pdbx_seq_one_letter_code
_entity_poly.pdbx_strand_id
1 'polypeptide(L)'
;MKNIVITGGAGFIGSHVVRLFVNKYPEYHIINLDKLTYAGNLANLKDIEDKPNYTFVKGDICDFDLMLKLLQDYKVDGIIHLAAESHVDRSIKDPFTFAHTNVMGTLSLLRLPRFTGRVFLRDTKASASTTSLPMRYTVLCR
;
A
#
# COMPACT_ATOMS: atom_id res chain seq x y z
N MET A 1 -2.28 0.23 19.73
CA MET A 1 -2.27 -0.52 18.45
C MET A 1 -1.92 0.47 17.35
N LYS A 2 -0.92 0.18 16.51
CA LYS A 2 -0.58 1.02 15.35
C LYS A 2 -1.35 0.54 14.13
N ASN A 3 -1.91 1.49 13.38
CA ASN A 3 -2.69 1.21 12.17
C ASN A 3 -1.82 1.44 10.93
N ILE A 4 -1.54 0.39 10.19
CA ILE A 4 -0.67 0.41 9.01
C ILE A 4 -1.49 0.07 7.78
N VAL A 5 -1.49 0.95 6.79
CA VAL A 5 -2.04 0.67 5.46
C VAL A 5 -0.98 0.00 4.59
N ILE A 6 -1.34 -1.12 4.00
CA ILE A 6 -0.53 -1.78 2.95
C ILE A 6 -1.31 -1.71 1.66
N THR A 7 -0.78 -1.00 0.65
CA THR A 7 -1.42 -0.92 -0.67
C THR A 7 -0.89 -2.01 -1.59
N GLY A 8 -1.75 -2.57 -2.43
CA GLY A 8 -1.37 -3.67 -3.32
C GLY A 8 -1.17 -5.01 -2.59
N GLY A 9 -1.81 -5.17 -1.43
CA GLY A 9 -1.61 -6.33 -0.58
C GLY A 9 -2.28 -7.62 -1.06
N ALA A 10 -3.13 -7.58 -2.09
CA ALA A 10 -3.67 -8.79 -2.74
C ALA A 10 -2.78 -9.31 -3.88
N GLY A 11 -1.74 -8.57 -4.25
CA GLY A 11 -0.73 -8.98 -5.24
C GLY A 11 0.25 -10.01 -4.70
N PHE A 12 1.15 -10.50 -5.56
CA PHE A 12 2.11 -11.55 -5.20
C PHE A 12 3.01 -11.13 -4.01
N ILE A 13 3.77 -10.05 -4.14
CA ILE A 13 4.65 -9.57 -3.05
C ILE A 13 3.82 -9.04 -1.89
N GLY A 14 2.77 -8.26 -2.17
CA GLY A 14 1.93 -7.63 -1.15
C GLY A 14 1.30 -8.64 -0.21
N SER A 15 0.81 -9.77 -0.71
CA SER A 15 0.18 -10.82 0.12
C SER A 15 1.14 -11.44 1.12
N HIS A 16 2.41 -11.62 0.75
CA HIS A 16 3.44 -12.09 1.67
C HIS A 16 3.77 -11.05 2.75
N VAL A 17 3.83 -9.76 2.37
CA VAL A 17 4.07 -8.68 3.34
C VAL A 17 2.91 -8.54 4.31
N VAL A 18 1.67 -8.53 3.82
CA VAL A 18 0.46 -8.48 4.66
C VAL A 18 0.45 -9.65 5.64
N ARG A 19 0.65 -10.89 5.16
CA ARG A 19 0.69 -12.09 5.99
C ARG A 19 1.78 -12.03 7.06
N LEU A 20 2.97 -11.54 6.67
CA LEU A 20 4.08 -11.37 7.60
C LEU A 20 3.71 -10.41 8.74
N PHE A 21 3.15 -9.25 8.40
CA PHE A 21 2.80 -8.23 9.39
C PHE A 21 1.67 -8.71 10.31
N VAL A 22 0.61 -9.30 9.76
CA VAL A 22 -0.53 -9.81 10.53
C VAL A 22 -0.12 -10.90 11.52
N ASN A 23 0.79 -11.79 11.12
CA ASN A 23 1.21 -12.91 11.98
C ASN A 23 2.31 -12.53 12.96
N LYS A 24 3.26 -11.70 12.57
CA LYS A 24 4.45 -11.39 13.38
C LYS A 24 4.25 -10.21 14.33
N TYR A 25 3.35 -9.28 14.00
CA TYR A 25 3.13 -8.06 14.75
C TYR A 25 1.65 -7.91 15.16
N PRO A 26 1.18 -8.70 16.16
CA PRO A 26 -0.23 -8.68 16.57
C PRO A 26 -0.66 -7.32 17.18
N GLU A 27 0.30 -6.50 17.59
CA GLU A 27 0.07 -5.14 18.07
C GLU A 27 -0.19 -4.13 16.94
N TYR A 28 -0.06 -4.54 15.69
CA TYR A 28 -0.39 -3.72 14.51
C TYR A 28 -1.73 -4.16 13.91
N HIS A 29 -2.56 -3.20 13.58
CA HIS A 29 -3.74 -3.42 12.76
C HIS A 29 -3.39 -3.14 11.31
N ILE A 30 -3.51 -4.12 10.46
CA ILE A 30 -3.15 -4.05 9.04
C ILE A 30 -4.38 -3.81 8.20
N ILE A 31 -4.41 -2.67 7.54
CA ILE A 31 -5.45 -2.29 6.58
C ILE A 31 -4.88 -2.56 5.18
N ASN A 32 -5.34 -3.61 4.55
CA ASN A 32 -4.92 -3.98 3.20
C ASN A 32 -5.81 -3.31 2.17
N LEU A 33 -5.27 -2.34 1.43
CA LEU A 33 -5.95 -1.66 0.33
C LEU A 33 -5.52 -2.25 -1.00
N ASP A 34 -6.45 -2.75 -1.78
CA ASP A 34 -6.19 -3.25 -3.12
C ASP A 34 -7.36 -2.96 -4.07
N LYS A 35 -7.06 -2.61 -5.30
CA LYS A 35 -8.05 -2.35 -6.36
C LYS A 35 -8.64 -3.63 -6.92
N LEU A 36 -7.96 -4.77 -6.70
CA LEU A 36 -8.28 -6.09 -7.26
C LEU A 36 -8.32 -6.05 -8.80
N THR A 37 -7.24 -5.59 -9.39
CA THR A 37 -7.01 -5.72 -10.83
C THR A 37 -6.59 -7.17 -11.16
N TYR A 38 -6.12 -7.41 -12.37
CA TYR A 38 -5.69 -8.74 -12.81
C TYR A 38 -4.64 -9.44 -11.91
N ALA A 39 -3.83 -8.65 -11.20
CA ALA A 39 -2.76 -9.15 -10.31
C ALA A 39 -3.22 -9.39 -8.87
N GLY A 40 -4.38 -8.87 -8.48
CA GLY A 40 -4.92 -8.97 -7.12
C GLY A 40 -5.79 -10.21 -6.94
N ASN A 41 -5.44 -11.08 -5.99
CA ASN A 41 -6.22 -12.27 -5.67
C ASN A 41 -6.35 -12.44 -4.15
N LEU A 42 -7.56 -12.29 -3.63
CA LEU A 42 -7.84 -12.44 -2.18
C LEU A 42 -7.64 -13.89 -1.69
N ALA A 43 -7.67 -14.89 -2.58
CA ALA A 43 -7.35 -16.26 -2.20
C ALA A 43 -5.95 -16.40 -1.59
N ASN A 44 -5.03 -15.49 -1.93
CA ASN A 44 -3.69 -15.42 -1.34
C ASN A 44 -3.69 -15.07 0.16
N LEU A 45 -4.79 -14.54 0.68
CA LEU A 45 -4.90 -14.00 2.05
C LEU A 45 -5.95 -14.74 2.89
N LYS A 46 -6.46 -15.87 2.37
CA LYS A 46 -7.53 -16.65 3.00
C LYS A 46 -7.17 -17.18 4.39
N ASP A 47 -5.88 -17.42 4.61
CA ASP A 47 -5.33 -17.90 5.89
C ASP A 47 -5.32 -16.83 7.02
N ILE A 48 -5.51 -15.57 6.65
CA ILE A 48 -5.50 -14.44 7.59
C ILE A 48 -6.76 -13.60 7.56
N GLU A 49 -7.74 -13.92 6.72
CA GLU A 49 -8.94 -13.08 6.51
C GLU A 49 -9.76 -12.87 7.79
N ASP A 50 -9.80 -13.88 8.67
CA ASP A 50 -10.54 -13.85 9.93
C ASP A 50 -9.75 -13.29 11.12
N LYS A 51 -8.52 -12.83 10.92
CA LYS A 51 -7.69 -12.31 11.99
C LYS A 51 -8.18 -10.95 12.48
N PRO A 52 -8.28 -10.72 13.82
CA PRO A 52 -8.84 -9.48 14.38
C PRO A 52 -7.99 -8.24 14.08
N ASN A 53 -6.73 -8.42 13.73
CA ASN A 53 -5.80 -7.35 13.37
C ASN A 53 -5.64 -7.16 11.85
N TYR A 54 -6.58 -7.68 11.05
CA TYR A 54 -6.60 -7.56 9.60
C TYR A 54 -7.92 -6.97 9.11
N THR A 55 -7.84 -6.05 8.16
CA THR A 55 -9.02 -5.49 7.47
C THR A 55 -8.68 -5.33 5.99
N PHE A 56 -9.56 -5.81 5.12
CA PHE A 56 -9.46 -5.57 3.69
C PHE A 56 -10.34 -4.41 3.26
N VAL A 57 -9.79 -3.52 2.44
CA VAL A 57 -10.51 -2.41 1.80
C VAL A 57 -10.26 -2.46 0.30
N LYS A 58 -11.35 -2.60 -0.48
CA LYS A 58 -11.25 -2.48 -1.93
C LYS A 58 -11.21 -1.01 -2.32
N GLY A 59 -10.15 -0.58 -2.99
CA GLY A 59 -10.02 0.81 -3.41
C GLY A 59 -8.82 1.07 -4.31
N ASP A 60 -8.87 2.22 -4.98
CA ASP A 60 -7.81 2.72 -5.86
C ASP A 60 -6.97 3.76 -5.12
N ILE A 61 -5.64 3.65 -5.19
CA ILE A 61 -4.72 4.66 -4.63
C ILE A 61 -4.84 6.02 -5.32
N CYS A 62 -5.39 6.06 -6.53
CA CYS A 62 -5.66 7.29 -7.26
C CYS A 62 -6.91 8.03 -6.75
N ASP A 63 -7.78 7.36 -5.99
CA ASP A 63 -8.94 7.97 -5.35
C ASP A 63 -8.50 8.67 -4.05
N PHE A 64 -8.24 9.98 -4.19
CA PHE A 64 -7.74 10.79 -3.08
C PHE A 64 -8.72 10.87 -1.91
N ASP A 65 -10.01 11.01 -2.19
CA ASP A 65 -11.03 11.17 -1.16
C ASP A 65 -11.22 9.88 -0.37
N LEU A 66 -11.23 8.73 -1.06
CA LEU A 66 -11.23 7.42 -0.41
C LEU A 66 -10.02 7.25 0.51
N MET A 67 -8.84 7.59 -0.01
CA MET A 67 -7.59 7.47 0.76
C MET A 67 -7.57 8.40 1.97
N LEU A 68 -8.01 9.65 1.81
CA LEU A 68 -8.09 10.60 2.91
C LEU A 68 -9.04 10.11 4.01
N LYS A 69 -10.22 9.66 3.61
CA LYS A 69 -11.21 9.11 4.53
C LYS A 69 -10.66 7.88 5.27
N LEU A 70 -10.05 6.95 4.56
CA LEU A 70 -9.44 5.76 5.15
C LEU A 70 -8.38 6.12 6.20
N LEU A 71 -7.50 7.08 5.89
CA LEU A 71 -6.47 7.52 6.83
C LEU A 71 -7.05 8.17 8.10
N GLN A 72 -8.17 8.89 7.97
CA GLN A 72 -8.86 9.54 9.08
C GLN A 72 -9.62 8.52 9.94
N ASP A 73 -10.44 7.67 9.31
CA ASP A 73 -11.30 6.69 9.98
C ASP A 73 -10.47 5.69 10.79
N TYR A 74 -9.39 5.17 10.21
CA TYR A 74 -8.50 4.23 10.88
C TYR A 74 -7.38 4.88 11.68
N LYS A 75 -7.27 6.23 11.70
CA LYS A 75 -6.17 6.96 12.37
C LYS A 75 -4.80 6.39 12.02
N VAL A 76 -4.57 6.20 10.73
CA VAL A 76 -3.40 5.50 10.18
C VAL A 76 -2.08 6.12 10.66
N ASP A 77 -1.15 5.28 11.10
CA ASP A 77 0.17 5.67 11.61
C ASP A 77 1.27 5.52 10.54
N GLY A 78 1.04 4.68 9.54
CA GLY A 78 2.02 4.45 8.47
C GLY A 78 1.41 3.83 7.23
N ILE A 79 2.10 3.99 6.10
CA ILE A 79 1.72 3.40 4.82
C ILE A 79 2.90 2.63 4.25
N ILE A 80 2.66 1.38 3.85
CA ILE A 80 3.58 0.57 3.04
C ILE A 80 2.99 0.49 1.65
N HIS A 81 3.63 1.16 0.69
CA HIS A 81 3.10 1.28 -0.66
C HIS A 81 3.72 0.23 -1.59
N LEU A 82 2.92 -0.78 -1.97
CA LEU A 82 3.30 -1.86 -2.88
C LEU A 82 2.41 -1.93 -4.13
N ALA A 83 1.33 -1.13 -4.18
CA ALA A 83 0.47 -1.07 -5.35
C ALA A 83 1.21 -0.43 -6.53
N ALA A 84 1.31 -1.15 -7.63
CA ALA A 84 1.90 -0.68 -8.87
C ALA A 84 1.42 -1.52 -10.05
N GLU A 85 1.34 -0.90 -11.23
CA GLU A 85 1.30 -1.62 -12.49
C GLU A 85 2.74 -2.03 -12.86
N SER A 86 2.98 -3.33 -13.02
CA SER A 86 4.34 -3.86 -13.25
C SER A 86 4.47 -4.69 -14.53
N HIS A 87 3.38 -4.92 -15.25
CA HIS A 87 3.37 -5.77 -16.43
C HIS A 87 3.89 -5.04 -17.66
N VAL A 88 5.07 -5.44 -18.17
CA VAL A 88 5.77 -4.76 -19.27
C VAL A 88 4.91 -4.64 -20.54
N ASP A 89 4.29 -5.74 -21.00
CA ASP A 89 3.46 -5.73 -22.20
C ASP A 89 2.27 -4.77 -22.10
N ARG A 90 1.72 -4.61 -20.90
CA ARG A 90 0.63 -3.66 -20.66
C ARG A 90 1.13 -2.23 -20.67
N SER A 91 2.32 -1.98 -20.16
CA SER A 91 2.93 -0.64 -20.17
C SER A 91 3.21 -0.14 -21.59
N ILE A 92 3.49 -1.07 -22.51
CA ILE A 92 3.68 -0.76 -23.94
C ILE A 92 2.34 -0.48 -24.63
N LYS A 93 1.30 -1.27 -24.30
CA LYS A 93 -0.03 -1.13 -24.91
C LYS A 93 -0.81 0.07 -24.38
N ASP A 94 -0.69 0.34 -23.07
CA ASP A 94 -1.37 1.44 -22.40
C ASP A 94 -0.43 2.11 -21.38
N PRO A 95 0.49 2.96 -21.86
CA PRO A 95 1.43 3.68 -21.02
C PRO A 95 0.74 4.71 -20.10
N PHE A 96 -0.43 5.21 -20.48
CA PHE A 96 -1.15 6.20 -19.69
C PHE A 96 -1.73 5.60 -18.42
N THR A 97 -2.38 4.45 -18.48
CA THR A 97 -2.85 3.74 -17.29
C THR A 97 -1.70 3.36 -16.37
N PHE A 98 -0.58 2.91 -16.96
CA PHE A 98 0.63 2.59 -16.20
C PHE A 98 1.18 3.82 -15.46
N ALA A 99 1.33 4.96 -16.16
CA ALA A 99 1.80 6.21 -15.56
C ALA A 99 0.81 6.76 -14.53
N HIS A 100 -0.50 6.69 -14.81
CA HIS A 100 -1.52 7.13 -13.89
C HIS A 100 -1.45 6.38 -12.56
N THR A 101 -1.38 5.07 -12.57
CA THR A 101 -1.27 4.28 -11.35
C THR A 101 0.05 4.54 -10.62
N ASN A 102 1.18 4.44 -11.33
CA ASN A 102 2.49 4.45 -10.69
C ASN A 102 2.97 5.86 -10.30
N VAL A 103 2.62 6.87 -11.07
CA VAL A 103 3.03 8.26 -10.80
C VAL A 103 1.93 9.01 -10.04
N MET A 104 0.73 9.09 -10.61
CA MET A 104 -0.34 9.87 -10.00
C MET A 104 -0.85 9.22 -8.71
N GLY A 105 -0.98 7.90 -8.66
CA GLY A 105 -1.34 7.17 -7.43
C GLY A 105 -0.32 7.39 -6.32
N THR A 106 0.98 7.27 -6.61
CA THR A 106 2.04 7.55 -5.64
C THR A 106 2.04 9.02 -5.19
N LEU A 107 1.88 9.95 -6.12
CA LEU A 107 1.80 11.38 -5.80
C LEU A 107 0.58 11.69 -4.92
N SER A 108 -0.55 11.05 -5.18
CA SER A 108 -1.75 11.15 -4.36
C SER A 108 -1.46 10.75 -2.91
N LEU A 109 -0.81 9.61 -2.70
CA LEU A 109 -0.41 9.15 -1.37
C LEU A 109 0.56 10.12 -0.66
N LEU A 110 1.52 10.70 -1.38
CA LEU A 110 2.48 11.65 -0.83
C LEU A 110 1.85 12.99 -0.42
N ARG A 111 0.68 13.33 -0.97
CA ARG A 111 -0.06 14.55 -0.61
C ARG A 111 -0.86 14.40 0.69
N LEU A 112 -1.28 13.19 1.04
CA LEU A 112 -2.17 12.92 2.18
C LEU A 112 -1.68 13.48 3.52
N PRO A 113 -0.37 13.45 3.87
CA PRO A 113 0.12 13.99 5.14
C PRO A 113 -0.25 15.46 5.38
N ARG A 114 -0.33 16.25 4.33
CA ARG A 114 -0.71 17.67 4.43
C ARG A 114 -2.16 17.87 4.90
N PHE A 115 -3.03 16.91 4.64
CA PHE A 115 -4.46 16.99 4.96
C PHE A 115 -4.81 16.29 6.28
N THR A 116 -3.99 15.34 6.72
CA THR A 116 -4.19 14.63 7.99
C THR A 116 -3.48 15.27 9.17
N GLY A 117 -2.64 16.29 8.93
CA GLY A 117 -1.79 16.90 9.96
C GLY A 117 -0.72 15.97 10.53
N ARG A 118 -0.55 14.79 9.94
CA ARG A 118 0.46 13.79 10.32
C ARG A 118 1.56 13.76 9.28
N VAL A 119 2.80 13.85 9.73
CA VAL A 119 3.97 13.70 8.86
C VAL A 119 4.34 12.22 8.84
N PHE A 120 4.04 11.54 7.73
CA PHE A 120 4.40 10.14 7.54
C PHE A 120 5.84 9.95 7.01
N LEU A 121 6.52 11.06 6.70
CA LEU A 121 7.90 11.04 6.24
C LEU A 121 8.83 11.02 7.46
N ARG A 122 9.41 9.88 7.74
CA ARG A 122 10.60 9.81 8.57
C ARG A 122 11.80 9.69 7.63
N ASP A 123 12.75 10.61 7.76
CA ASP A 123 14.10 10.40 7.27
C ASP A 123 14.62 9.10 7.89
N THR A 124 14.39 8.00 7.23
CA THR A 124 15.22 6.84 7.48
C THR A 124 16.56 7.15 6.83
N LYS A 125 17.53 7.59 7.61
CA LYS A 125 18.95 7.33 7.35
C LYS A 125 19.17 5.82 7.37
N ALA A 126 18.40 5.09 6.62
CA ALA A 126 18.70 3.74 6.26
C ALA A 126 19.45 3.87 4.93
N SER A 127 20.75 3.75 4.99
CA SER A 127 21.58 3.42 3.87
C SER A 127 21.07 2.14 3.21
N ALA A 128 20.06 2.26 2.40
CA ALA A 128 19.68 1.23 1.47
C ALA A 128 20.35 1.58 0.15
N SER A 129 21.63 1.25 0.04
CA SER A 129 22.22 0.93 -1.23
C SER A 129 21.50 -0.31 -1.76
N THR A 130 20.48 -0.13 -2.53
CA THR A 130 19.95 -1.18 -3.36
C THR A 130 19.56 -0.59 -4.70
N THR A 131 20.55 -0.52 -5.53
CA THR A 131 20.51 -0.50 -6.97
C THR A 131 19.59 -1.58 -7.51
N SER A 132 18.78 -1.19 -8.50
CA SER A 132 18.14 -2.03 -9.50
C SER A 132 16.99 -2.92 -9.06
N LEU A 133 15.84 -2.30 -8.77
CA LEU A 133 14.52 -2.88 -9.09
C LEU A 133 13.51 -1.76 -9.31
N PRO A 134 12.65 -1.80 -10.34
CA PRO A 134 11.69 -0.73 -10.63
C PRO A 134 10.49 -0.68 -9.66
N MET A 135 10.59 -1.34 -8.53
CA MET A 135 9.58 -1.27 -7.47
C MET A 135 10.01 -0.24 -6.44
N ARG A 136 9.37 0.90 -6.48
CA ARG A 136 9.57 1.94 -5.48
C ARG A 136 8.80 1.58 -4.23
N TYR A 137 9.51 1.10 -3.23
CA TYR A 137 8.95 0.93 -1.89
C TYR A 137 9.06 2.27 -1.17
N THR A 138 7.93 2.88 -0.88
CA THR A 138 7.89 4.02 0.02
C THR A 138 7.32 3.53 1.35
N VAL A 139 8.19 3.39 2.35
CA VAL A 139 7.76 3.13 3.72
C VAL A 139 7.56 4.48 4.38
N LEU A 140 6.31 4.83 4.61
CA LEU A 140 5.93 6.03 5.33
C LEU A 140 5.57 5.60 6.75
N CYS A 141 6.52 5.70 7.69
CA CYS A 141 6.31 5.41 9.09
C CYS A 141 6.54 6.65 9.96
N ARG A 142 5.75 6.77 11.01
CA ARG A 142 5.97 7.72 12.10
C ARG A 142 6.77 7.06 13.22
#